data_8da8ad9dc7f4cf15b1ee13f0983ab396
#
_entry.id   8da8ad9dc7f4cf15b1ee13f0983ab396
#
_cell.length_a   1.000
_cell.length_b   1.000
_cell.length_c   1.000
_cell.angle_alpha   90.00
_cell.angle_beta   90.00
_cell.angle_gamma   90.00
#
_symmetry.space_group_name_H-M   'P 1'
#
loop_
_entity.id
_entity.type
_entity.pdbx_description
1 polymer ?
#
loop_
_entity_poly.entity_id
_entity_poly.type
_entity_poly.pdbx_seq_one_letter_code
_entity_poly.pdbx_strand_id
1 'polypeptide(L)'
;HPEGELVIQTLAMPNNANVYGDIFGGWLVSQMDLGGAILAHRCAKNRVTTVAIERMAFLKPVYIGDLVCCYASVFKTGRTSITIKLDVWVIRMRMGAKEHVTEGLFTFVAIDEKGKPKHIDWALNLGERL
;
A
#
# COMPACT_ATOMS: atom_id res chain seq x y z
N HIS A 1 0.10 12.06 -11.73
CA HIS A 1 -1.28 11.94 -11.26
C HIS A 1 -1.48 10.61 -10.54
N PRO A 2 -1.71 10.62 -9.22
CA PRO A 2 -1.82 9.38 -8.46
C PRO A 2 -3.01 8.53 -8.93
N GLU A 3 -2.80 7.22 -8.93
CA GLU A 3 -3.83 6.26 -9.28
C GLU A 3 -4.33 5.57 -8.01
N GLY A 4 -5.64 5.56 -7.83
CA GLY A 4 -6.26 4.87 -6.72
C GLY A 4 -6.74 5.79 -5.60
N GLU A 5 -7.04 5.17 -4.47
CA GLU A 5 -7.59 5.81 -3.30
C GLU A 5 -6.47 6.10 -2.29
N LEU A 6 -6.48 7.29 -1.69
CA LEU A 6 -5.53 7.62 -0.63
C LEU A 6 -5.86 6.78 0.61
N VAL A 7 -4.98 5.86 0.99
CA VAL A 7 -5.21 4.96 2.12
C VAL A 7 -4.37 5.32 3.34
N ILE A 8 -3.20 5.91 3.14
CA ILE A 8 -2.33 6.35 4.23
C ILE A 8 -1.66 7.66 3.83
N GLN A 9 -1.54 8.55 4.79
CA GLN A 9 -0.78 9.78 4.63
C GLN A 9 0.04 9.97 5.91
N THR A 10 1.35 10.05 5.76
CA THR A 10 2.28 10.06 6.90
C THR A 10 3.41 11.04 6.65
N LEU A 11 3.78 11.81 7.67
CA LEU A 11 4.95 12.67 7.59
C LEU A 11 6.21 11.85 7.84
N ALA A 12 7.19 11.97 6.95
CA ALA A 12 8.48 11.29 7.11
C ALA A 12 9.28 11.99 8.20
N MET A 13 9.58 11.25 9.28
CA MET A 13 10.21 11.80 10.48
C MET A 13 11.68 11.38 10.59
N PRO A 14 12.50 12.09 11.40
CA PRO A 14 13.92 11.76 11.53
C PRO A 14 14.21 10.31 11.93
N ASN A 15 13.37 9.69 12.76
CA ASN A 15 13.57 8.30 13.17
C ASN A 15 13.28 7.29 12.08
N ASN A 16 12.78 7.74 10.93
CA ASN A 16 12.55 6.88 9.76
C ASN A 16 13.70 6.97 8.76
N ALA A 17 14.73 7.76 9.04
CA ALA A 17 15.81 8.05 8.10
C ALA A 17 17.06 7.25 8.41
N ASN A 18 17.89 7.03 7.36
CA ASN A 18 19.22 6.47 7.50
C ASN A 18 20.21 7.57 7.91
N VAL A 19 21.50 7.20 8.03
CA VAL A 19 22.55 8.14 8.47
C VAL A 19 22.78 9.30 7.49
N TYR A 20 22.29 9.18 6.25
CA TYR A 20 22.43 10.22 5.21
C TYR A 20 21.21 11.13 5.13
N GLY A 21 20.20 10.91 5.97
CA GLY A 21 18.98 11.72 5.96
C GLY A 21 17.92 11.27 4.98
N ASP A 22 18.13 10.15 4.30
CA ASP A 22 17.15 9.57 3.38
C ASP A 22 16.27 8.56 4.12
N ILE A 23 15.00 8.50 3.74
CA ILE A 23 14.08 7.56 4.36
C ILE A 23 14.37 6.14 3.85
N PHE A 24 14.38 5.17 4.75
CA PHE A 24 14.62 3.77 4.40
C PHE A 24 13.55 3.24 3.44
N GLY A 25 14.00 2.50 2.41
CA GLY A 25 13.09 1.81 1.52
C GLY A 25 12.17 0.85 2.26
N GLY A 26 12.69 0.16 3.27
CA GLY A 26 11.90 -0.75 4.09
C GLY A 26 10.76 -0.04 4.83
N TRP A 27 10.97 1.20 5.26
CA TRP A 27 9.91 1.98 5.88
C TRP A 27 8.79 2.27 4.87
N LEU A 28 9.15 2.61 3.63
CA LEU A 28 8.16 2.82 2.56
C LEU A 28 7.38 1.55 2.27
N VAL A 29 8.08 0.41 2.19
CA VAL A 29 7.44 -0.90 1.98
C VAL A 29 6.46 -1.20 3.11
N SER A 30 6.81 -0.89 4.36
CA SER A 30 5.90 -1.11 5.49
C SER A 30 4.65 -0.26 5.40
N GLN A 31 4.76 0.98 4.93
CA GLN A 31 3.60 1.86 4.72
C GLN A 31 2.71 1.33 3.60
N MET A 32 3.33 0.83 2.53
CA MET A 32 2.61 0.25 1.40
C MET A 32 1.88 -1.02 1.81
N ASP A 33 2.55 -1.87 2.61
CA ASP A 33 1.95 -3.10 3.12
C ASP A 33 0.72 -2.81 3.99
N LEU A 34 0.87 -1.85 4.89
CA LEU A 34 -0.23 -1.43 5.75
C LEU A 34 -1.39 -0.84 4.92
N GLY A 35 -1.08 0.05 3.99
CA GLY A 35 -2.09 0.67 3.13
C GLY A 35 -2.78 -0.34 2.23
N GLY A 36 -2.04 -1.28 1.67
CA GLY A 36 -2.59 -2.35 0.86
C GLY A 36 -3.50 -3.26 1.66
N ALA A 37 -3.08 -3.58 2.89
CA ALA A 37 -3.88 -4.42 3.79
C ALA A 37 -5.20 -3.76 4.16
N ILE A 38 -5.21 -2.44 4.34
CA ILE A 38 -6.44 -1.68 4.63
C ILE A 38 -7.45 -1.88 3.50
N LEU A 39 -7.02 -1.68 2.26
CA LEU A 39 -7.91 -1.85 1.10
C LEU A 39 -8.30 -3.32 0.90
N ALA A 40 -7.33 -4.23 1.01
CA ALA A 40 -7.59 -5.66 0.83
C ALA A 40 -8.58 -6.18 1.88
N HIS A 41 -8.41 -5.81 3.14
CA HIS A 41 -9.32 -6.19 4.21
C HIS A 41 -10.74 -5.69 3.94
N ARG A 42 -10.85 -4.44 3.53
CA ARG A 42 -12.14 -3.81 3.24
C ARG A 42 -12.84 -4.50 2.06
N CYS A 43 -12.09 -4.84 0.99
CA CYS A 43 -12.64 -5.51 -0.18
C CYS A 43 -13.01 -6.97 0.09
N ALA A 44 -12.16 -7.69 0.81
CA ALA A 44 -12.38 -9.10 1.13
C ALA A 44 -13.39 -9.27 2.27
N LYS A 45 -13.58 -8.22 3.08
CA LYS A 45 -14.39 -8.26 4.31
C LYS A 45 -13.95 -9.40 5.22
N ASN A 46 -12.64 -9.59 5.30
CA ASN A 46 -12.03 -10.69 6.03
C ASN A 46 -10.58 -10.33 6.35
N ARG A 47 -10.04 -11.00 7.34
CA ARG A 47 -8.63 -10.88 7.69
C ARG A 47 -7.77 -11.34 6.51
N VAL A 48 -6.70 -10.61 6.23
CA VAL A 48 -5.79 -10.91 5.12
C VAL A 48 -4.36 -10.98 5.62
N THR A 49 -3.51 -11.68 4.86
CA THR A 49 -2.08 -11.72 5.10
C THR A 49 -1.35 -11.45 3.80
N THR A 50 -0.22 -10.77 3.89
CA THR A 50 0.62 -10.48 2.73
C THR A 50 1.38 -11.74 2.33
N VAL A 51 1.28 -12.14 1.07
CA VAL A 51 1.96 -13.35 0.58
C VAL A 51 2.98 -13.06 -0.51
N ALA A 52 2.90 -11.92 -1.19
CA ALA A 52 3.85 -11.58 -2.25
C ALA A 52 3.93 -10.08 -2.46
N ILE A 53 5.13 -9.62 -2.78
CA ILE A 53 5.40 -8.24 -3.16
C ILE A 53 6.16 -8.32 -4.47
N GLU A 54 5.63 -7.69 -5.52
CA GLU A 54 6.22 -7.76 -6.85
C GLU A 54 6.32 -6.38 -7.49
N ARG A 55 7.16 -6.27 -8.50
CA ARG A 55 7.30 -5.04 -9.30
C ARG A 55 7.58 -3.80 -8.45
N MET A 56 8.36 -3.97 -7.38
CA MET A 56 8.77 -2.84 -6.56
C MET A 56 9.74 -1.95 -7.35
N ALA A 57 9.42 -0.68 -7.43
CA ALA A 57 10.28 0.30 -8.06
C ALA A 57 10.43 1.51 -7.15
N PHE A 58 11.68 1.83 -6.80
CA PHE A 58 12.02 3.03 -6.04
C PHE A 58 12.52 4.07 -7.04
N LEU A 59 11.67 5.02 -7.36
CA LEU A 59 11.88 5.97 -8.45
C LEU A 59 12.64 7.21 -8.02
N LYS A 60 12.36 7.69 -6.81
CA LYS A 60 13.00 8.87 -6.24
C LYS A 60 13.13 8.72 -4.73
N PRO A 61 14.14 9.36 -4.11
CA PRO A 61 14.30 9.30 -2.67
C PRO A 61 13.20 10.08 -1.95
N VAL A 62 12.96 9.67 -0.70
CA VAL A 62 12.06 10.37 0.22
C VAL A 62 12.92 10.97 1.32
N TYR A 63 12.65 12.21 1.67
CA TYR A 63 13.44 12.94 2.66
C TYR A 63 12.63 13.23 3.92
N ILE A 64 13.34 13.48 5.03
CA ILE A 64 12.70 13.93 6.25
C ILE A 64 11.90 15.20 5.97
N GLY A 65 10.67 15.23 6.44
CA GLY A 65 9.76 16.37 6.23
C GLY A 65 8.85 16.22 5.03
N ASP A 66 9.06 15.18 4.18
CA ASP A 66 8.14 14.92 3.07
C ASP A 66 6.83 14.36 3.61
N LEU A 67 5.72 14.79 3.04
CA LEU A 67 4.42 14.19 3.32
C LEU A 67 4.22 13.02 2.37
N VAL A 68 4.21 11.83 2.91
CA VAL A 68 4.12 10.59 2.14
C VAL A 68 2.66 10.18 1.98
N CYS A 69 2.22 10.08 0.72
CA CYS A 69 0.84 9.75 0.37
C CYS A 69 0.81 8.41 -0.36
N CYS A 70 0.17 7.43 0.25
CA CYS A 70 0.08 6.08 -0.32
C CYS A 70 -1.32 5.88 -0.90
N TYR A 71 -1.38 5.61 -2.20
CA TYR A 71 -2.61 5.35 -2.93
C TYR A 71 -2.70 3.87 -3.28
N ALA A 72 -3.90 3.32 -3.21
CA ALA A 72 -4.12 1.90 -3.44
C ALA A 72 -5.29 1.70 -4.40
N SER A 73 -5.14 0.72 -5.30
CA SER A 73 -6.19 0.31 -6.21
C SER A 73 -6.13 -1.20 -6.40
N VAL A 74 -7.27 -1.81 -6.68
CA VAL A 74 -7.33 -3.25 -6.94
C VAL A 74 -6.75 -3.54 -8.31
N PHE A 75 -5.71 -4.37 -8.37
CA PHE A 75 -5.08 -4.76 -9.62
C PHE A 75 -5.72 -6.02 -10.20
N LYS A 76 -5.91 -7.05 -9.36
CA LYS A 76 -6.62 -8.26 -9.76
C LYS A 76 -7.11 -9.02 -8.53
N THR A 77 -8.07 -9.92 -8.73
CA THR A 77 -8.64 -10.74 -7.68
C THR A 77 -8.53 -12.21 -8.04
N GLY A 78 -8.42 -13.05 -7.02
CA GLY A 78 -8.46 -14.50 -7.14
C GLY A 78 -9.51 -15.06 -6.20
N ARG A 79 -9.59 -16.38 -6.10
CA ARG A 79 -10.59 -17.04 -5.24
C ARG A 79 -10.36 -16.75 -3.76
N THR A 80 -9.10 -16.70 -3.35
CA THR A 80 -8.71 -16.42 -1.96
C THR A 80 -7.84 -15.17 -1.87
N SER A 81 -7.51 -14.54 -3.00
CA SER A 81 -6.49 -13.48 -3.03
C SER A 81 -6.99 -12.19 -3.64
N ILE A 82 -6.30 -11.12 -3.30
CA ILE A 82 -6.48 -9.82 -3.92
C ILE A 82 -5.10 -9.19 -4.08
N THR A 83 -4.81 -8.71 -5.28
CA THR A 83 -3.56 -7.99 -5.56
C THR A 83 -3.87 -6.50 -5.65
N ILE A 84 -3.17 -5.73 -4.84
CA ILE A 84 -3.34 -4.29 -4.73
C ILE A 84 -2.13 -3.61 -5.37
N LYS A 85 -2.39 -2.61 -6.20
CA LYS A 85 -1.35 -1.72 -6.68
C LYS A 85 -1.20 -0.58 -5.68
N LEU A 86 0.01 -0.42 -5.15
CA LEU A 86 0.35 0.67 -4.26
C LEU A 86 1.17 1.68 -5.02
N ASP A 87 0.77 2.94 -4.93
CA ASP A 87 1.37 4.03 -5.67
C ASP A 87 1.69 5.13 -4.65
N VAL A 88 2.97 5.40 -4.44
CA VAL A 88 3.39 6.32 -3.38
C VAL A 88 3.92 7.62 -3.98
N TRP A 89 3.34 8.69 -3.53
CA TRP A 89 3.70 10.05 -3.89
C TRP A 89 4.11 10.81 -2.64
N VAL A 90 4.96 11.80 -2.79
CA VAL A 90 5.28 12.70 -1.69
C VAL A 90 4.94 14.13 -2.09
N ILE A 91 4.61 14.92 -1.09
CA ILE A 91 4.52 16.37 -1.23
C ILE A 91 5.75 16.90 -0.51
N ARG A 92 6.66 17.52 -1.26
CA ARG A 92 7.86 18.16 -0.71
C ARG A 92 7.40 19.40 0.05
N MET A 93 7.36 19.31 1.37
CA MET A 93 6.78 20.38 2.19
C MET A 93 7.39 21.74 1.95
N ARG A 94 8.68 21.76 1.65
CA ARG A 94 9.41 23.01 1.40
C ARG A 94 8.96 23.72 0.13
N MET A 95 8.71 22.93 -0.93
CA MET A 95 8.46 23.45 -2.28
C MET A 95 7.02 23.23 -2.73
N GLY A 96 6.27 22.43 -2.00
CA GLY A 96 4.91 22.05 -2.39
C GLY A 96 4.85 21.15 -3.62
N ALA A 97 6.00 20.70 -4.13
CA ALA A 97 6.04 19.84 -5.31
C ALA A 97 5.57 18.44 -4.97
N LYS A 98 4.78 17.86 -5.86
CA LYS A 98 4.28 16.49 -5.71
C LYS A 98 5.07 15.59 -6.64
N GLU A 99 5.67 14.53 -6.09
CA GLU A 99 6.52 13.62 -6.87
C GLU A 99 6.18 12.16 -6.61
N HIS A 100 6.22 11.37 -7.68
CA HIS A 100 6.03 9.93 -7.62
C HIS A 100 7.35 9.27 -7.17
N VAL A 101 7.33 8.56 -6.04
CA VAL A 101 8.56 8.07 -5.43
C VAL A 101 8.70 6.56 -5.46
N THR A 102 7.60 5.82 -5.40
CA THR A 102 7.69 4.35 -5.46
C THR A 102 6.35 3.74 -5.84
N GLU A 103 6.40 2.49 -6.31
CA GLU A 103 5.21 1.72 -6.65
C GLU A 103 5.48 0.24 -6.49
N GLY A 104 4.42 -0.56 -6.37
CA GLY A 104 4.55 -2.00 -6.27
C GLY A 104 3.20 -2.69 -6.27
N LEU A 105 3.23 -4.02 -6.44
CA LEU A 105 2.06 -4.88 -6.38
C LEU A 105 2.17 -5.77 -5.16
N PHE A 106 1.18 -5.70 -4.28
CA PHE A 106 1.13 -6.49 -3.05
C PHE A 106 -0.04 -7.44 -3.14
N THR A 107 0.22 -8.73 -2.98
CA THR A 107 -0.83 -9.75 -2.98
C THR A 107 -1.14 -10.18 -1.57
N PHE A 108 -2.43 -10.15 -1.24
CA PHE A 108 -2.96 -10.54 0.05
C PHE A 108 -3.86 -11.74 -0.12
N VAL A 109 -3.86 -12.63 0.86
CA VAL A 109 -4.73 -13.81 0.89
C VAL A 109 -5.64 -13.71 2.10
N ALA A 110 -6.94 -13.92 1.89
CA ALA A 110 -7.91 -13.99 2.97
C ALA A 110 -7.64 -15.27 3.76
N ILE A 111 -7.63 -15.15 5.08
CA ILE A 111 -7.31 -16.28 5.97
C ILE A 111 -8.41 -16.48 7.01
N ASP A 112 -8.61 -17.76 7.40
CA ASP A 112 -9.51 -18.12 8.47
C ASP A 112 -8.83 -17.95 9.84
N GLU A 113 -9.51 -18.35 10.91
CA GLU A 113 -9.01 -18.23 12.27
C GLU A 113 -7.72 -19.02 12.52
N LYS A 114 -7.47 -20.05 11.70
CA LYS A 114 -6.27 -20.89 11.79
C LYS A 114 -5.15 -20.43 10.86
N GLY A 115 -5.38 -19.31 10.15
CA GLY A 115 -4.40 -18.77 9.20
C GLY A 115 -4.40 -19.46 7.85
N LYS A 116 -5.43 -20.25 7.53
CA LYS A 116 -5.53 -20.93 6.26
C LYS A 116 -6.28 -20.12 5.22
N PRO A 117 -5.95 -20.24 3.92
CA PRO A 117 -6.66 -19.51 2.87
C PRO A 117 -8.16 -19.74 2.92
N LYS A 118 -8.90 -18.68 2.75
CA LYS A 118 -10.35 -18.68 2.80
C LYS A 118 -10.90 -18.05 1.52
N HIS A 119 -11.93 -18.67 0.95
CA HIS A 119 -12.59 -18.11 -0.24
C HIS A 119 -13.22 -16.76 0.07
N ILE A 120 -13.06 -15.83 -0.86
CA ILE A 120 -13.66 -14.49 -0.77
C ILE A 120 -14.96 -14.50 -1.56
N ASP A 121 -16.02 -14.01 -0.95
CA ASP A 121 -17.32 -13.90 -1.62
C ASP A 121 -17.36 -12.60 -2.42
N TRP A 122 -16.78 -12.62 -3.61
CA TRP A 122 -16.70 -11.42 -4.45
C TRP A 122 -18.07 -10.92 -4.91
N ALA A 123 -19.00 -11.83 -5.16
CA ALA A 123 -20.35 -11.43 -5.62
C ALA A 123 -21.03 -10.56 -4.56
N LEU A 124 -20.99 -10.98 -3.30
CA LEU A 124 -21.58 -10.24 -2.21
C LEU A 124 -20.78 -8.95 -1.93
N ASN A 125 -19.46 -9.06 -1.85
CA ASN A 125 -18.60 -7.95 -1.46
C ASN A 125 -18.62 -6.82 -2.49
N LEU A 126 -18.58 -7.16 -3.78
CA LEU A 126 -18.64 -6.15 -4.84
C LEU A 126 -20.02 -5.50 -4.92
N GLY A 127 -21.07 -6.26 -4.68
CA GLY A 127 -22.42 -5.72 -4.64
C GLY A 127 -22.59 -4.65 -3.56
N GLU A 128 -21.99 -4.85 -2.41
CA GLU A 128 -22.02 -3.87 -1.32
C GLU A 128 -21.17 -2.62 -1.61
N ARG A 129 -20.14 -2.75 -2.44
CA ARG A 129 -19.29 -1.61 -2.79
C ARG A 129 -19.97 -0.66 -3.77
N LEU A 130 -20.87 -1.17 -4.55
CA LEU A 130 -21.60 -0.37 -5.53
C LEU A 130 -22.74 0.40 -4.88
#